data_8a06f9c4c7faeec5296301a75f877d04
#
_entry.id   8a06f9c4c7faeec5296301a75f877d04
#
_cell.length_a   1.000
_cell.length_b   1.000
_cell.length_c   1.000
_cell.angle_alpha   90.00
_cell.angle_beta   90.00
_cell.angle_gamma   90.00
#
_symmetry.space_group_name_H-M   'P 1'
#
loop_
_entity.id
_entity.type
_entity.pdbx_description
1 polymer ?
#
loop_
_entity_poly.entity_id
_entity_poly.type
_entity_poly.pdbx_seq_one_letter_code
_entity_poly.pdbx_strand_id
1 'polypeptide(L)'
;NTGKIGEVGTRDAVVFDEIANTDFTDPKAFVSIMQGYMQDAKFSRGKKEMLAFASLIFVGNLDVQGNLPHEKYYHLFEPLPDFLQVIAFLDRIHAYLPGWEIPKLTPNSYSSDYGFITDFFCEIMHELRRMDLLASVRSRFALIDVAKTSQGISGRDQRAIMKTSSGLLKLLYPDGRVTDDELTETLLLSCELRQRVREQLHLIAPGEYDRLKLGVRITATGQEFAPVLPDADRVQKVALPAEPSIGEIIGLAVDGDHGCILHFEMQATKGSGRIVPLGSIQKVMRESIEAAAQYIKAKSDELGISADWRQNYDVAVLATFMGVPKEGSSAGITMAVGIVSALKGIPVRNDLAMTGEITIMGKVLPVSGIQQKIRAAFDAGVKEVLLPVDNLKEAQGLPAFILDAVKLTRIETITQVLDLALIKD
;
A
#
# COMPACT_ATOMS: atom_id res chain seq x y z
N ASN A 1 38.37 1.17 6.65
CA ASN A 1 38.02 2.06 7.78
C ASN A 1 39.13 3.12 7.93
N THR A 2 38.99 4.25 7.23
CA THR A 2 40.03 5.34 7.17
C THR A 2 40.06 6.26 8.39
N GLY A 3 39.20 6.01 9.42
CA GLY A 3 39.08 6.90 10.59
C GLY A 3 38.43 8.27 10.31
N LYS A 4 38.10 8.59 9.04
CA LYS A 4 37.44 9.85 8.68
C LYS A 4 35.97 9.87 9.13
N ILE A 5 35.49 11.01 9.61
CA ILE A 5 34.09 11.26 9.88
C ILE A 5 33.34 11.29 8.52
N GLY A 6 32.21 10.56 8.41
CA GLY A 6 31.40 10.58 7.20
C GLY A 6 30.57 11.86 7.08
N GLU A 7 29.87 12.02 5.94
CA GLU A 7 29.06 13.20 5.62
C GLU A 7 28.00 13.49 6.70
N VAL A 8 27.36 12.45 7.23
CA VAL A 8 26.33 12.58 8.31
C VAL A 8 26.89 13.28 9.55
N GLY A 9 28.21 13.15 9.82
CA GLY A 9 28.86 13.76 10.97
C GLY A 9 29.37 15.18 10.72
N THR A 10 29.34 15.67 9.47
CA THR A 10 29.98 16.92 9.08
C THR A 10 29.08 17.90 8.33
N ARG A 11 27.90 17.45 7.88
CA ARG A 11 26.96 18.25 7.09
C ARG A 11 25.69 18.57 7.88
N ASP A 12 24.95 19.57 7.45
CA ASP A 12 23.64 19.94 7.98
C ASP A 12 22.51 19.11 7.38
N ALA A 13 22.67 18.68 6.12
CA ALA A 13 21.78 17.78 5.43
C ALA A 13 22.57 16.79 4.58
N VAL A 14 22.10 15.55 4.52
CA VAL A 14 22.63 14.49 3.66
C VAL A 14 21.47 13.92 2.83
N VAL A 15 21.61 14.03 1.52
CA VAL A 15 20.63 13.52 0.55
C VAL A 15 21.15 12.20 -0.01
N PHE A 16 20.35 11.16 0.13
CA PHE A 16 20.53 9.87 -0.53
C PHE A 16 19.67 9.87 -1.79
N ASP A 17 20.29 10.28 -2.89
CA ASP A 17 19.64 10.33 -4.18
C ASP A 17 19.71 8.97 -4.88
N GLU A 18 18.65 8.58 -5.60
CA GLU A 18 18.52 7.29 -6.28
C GLU A 18 18.89 6.08 -5.40
N ILE A 19 18.51 6.12 -4.14
CA ILE A 19 18.93 5.11 -3.13
C ILE A 19 18.54 3.68 -3.54
N ALA A 20 17.50 3.51 -4.34
CA ALA A 20 17.04 2.22 -4.87
C ALA A 20 18.12 1.48 -5.67
N ASN A 21 19.01 2.22 -6.35
CA ASN A 21 20.05 1.69 -7.24
C ASN A 21 21.43 1.65 -6.61
N THR A 22 21.53 1.94 -5.31
CA THR A 22 22.84 2.06 -4.63
C THR A 22 23.23 0.73 -3.98
N ASP A 23 24.39 0.20 -4.35
CA ASP A 23 24.99 -0.96 -3.69
C ASP A 23 25.65 -0.57 -2.36
N PHE A 24 25.27 -1.26 -1.29
CA PHE A 24 25.82 -1.08 0.04
C PHE A 24 26.74 -2.25 0.42
N THR A 25 27.96 -1.94 0.87
CA THR A 25 28.92 -2.96 1.26
C THR A 25 28.47 -3.78 2.48
N ASP A 26 27.78 -3.14 3.44
CA ASP A 26 27.19 -3.78 4.61
C ASP A 26 25.82 -3.17 4.93
N PRO A 27 24.75 -3.66 4.28
CA PRO A 27 23.41 -3.14 4.47
C PRO A 27 22.90 -3.22 5.91
N LYS A 28 23.21 -4.30 6.63
CA LYS A 28 22.74 -4.50 8.02
C LYS A 28 23.39 -3.50 8.98
N ALA A 29 24.68 -3.28 8.85
CA ALA A 29 25.39 -2.27 9.64
C ALA A 29 24.88 -0.86 9.33
N PHE A 30 24.60 -0.55 8.06
CA PHE A 30 24.03 0.72 7.65
C PHE A 30 22.68 0.98 8.34
N VAL A 31 21.74 0.03 8.26
CA VAL A 31 20.40 0.15 8.89
C VAL A 31 20.53 0.36 10.40
N SER A 32 21.35 -0.43 11.06
CA SER A 32 21.56 -0.32 12.52
C SER A 32 22.10 1.04 12.95
N ILE A 33 23.11 1.54 12.24
CA ILE A 33 23.71 2.86 12.51
C ILE A 33 22.68 3.98 12.26
N MET A 34 21.95 3.91 11.14
CA MET A 34 20.93 4.90 10.79
C MET A 34 19.75 4.92 11.77
N GLN A 35 19.29 3.76 12.22
CA GLN A 35 18.23 3.68 13.23
C GLN A 35 18.64 4.35 14.54
N GLY A 36 19.85 4.10 15.02
CA GLY A 36 20.42 4.76 16.21
C GLY A 36 20.54 6.27 16.01
N TYR A 37 21.08 6.68 14.87
CA TYR A 37 21.24 8.08 14.52
C TYR A 37 19.89 8.82 14.42
N MET A 38 18.91 8.27 13.72
CA MET A 38 17.58 8.88 13.56
C MET A 38 16.84 9.00 14.90
N GLN A 39 17.17 8.16 15.87
CA GLN A 39 16.56 8.21 17.20
C GLN A 39 17.22 9.24 18.10
N ASP A 40 18.54 9.22 18.24
CA ASP A 40 19.27 9.92 19.30
C ASP A 40 20.32 10.93 18.79
N ALA A 41 20.41 11.11 17.47
CA ALA A 41 21.44 11.94 16.80
C ALA A 41 22.87 11.47 17.12
N LYS A 42 23.03 10.19 17.45
CA LYS A 42 24.28 9.57 17.85
C LYS A 42 24.68 8.44 16.94
N PHE A 43 25.95 8.32 16.68
CA PHE A 43 26.50 7.13 16.04
C PHE A 43 27.87 6.81 16.62
N SER A 44 28.23 5.54 16.63
CA SER A 44 29.51 5.08 17.16
C SER A 44 30.50 4.84 16.02
N ARG A 45 31.71 5.31 16.17
CA ARG A 45 32.80 4.98 15.26
C ARG A 45 34.02 4.45 16.05
N GLY A 46 34.19 3.16 15.98
CA GLY A 46 35.12 2.45 16.84
C GLY A 46 34.66 2.56 18.31
N LYS A 47 35.54 3.12 19.17
CA LYS A 47 35.23 3.31 20.61
C LYS A 47 34.66 4.69 20.95
N LYS A 48 34.49 5.58 19.95
CA LYS A 48 34.01 6.95 20.18
C LYS A 48 32.55 7.08 19.76
N GLU A 49 31.72 7.57 20.65
CA GLU A 49 30.38 8.04 20.35
C GLU A 49 30.44 9.49 19.85
N MET A 50 29.72 9.79 18.79
CA MET A 50 29.71 11.12 18.16
C MET A 50 28.26 11.59 18.04
N LEU A 51 28.06 12.88 18.32
CA LEU A 51 26.79 13.57 18.04
C LEU A 51 26.90 14.23 16.66
N ALA A 52 25.82 14.13 15.89
CA ALA A 52 25.66 14.84 14.63
C ALA A 52 24.22 15.28 14.46
N PHE A 53 24.01 16.29 13.61
CA PHE A 53 22.72 16.96 13.49
C PHE A 53 22.23 17.03 12.03
N ALA A 54 22.84 16.30 11.13
CA ALA A 54 22.41 16.26 9.73
C ALA A 54 21.00 15.76 9.59
N SER A 55 20.18 16.47 8.82
CA SER A 55 18.92 15.94 8.33
C SER A 55 19.17 14.89 7.26
N LEU A 56 18.47 13.76 7.31
CA LEU A 56 18.55 12.70 6.29
C LEU A 56 17.37 12.84 5.33
N ILE A 57 17.66 12.85 4.04
CA ILE A 57 16.70 12.96 2.97
C ILE A 57 16.91 11.79 2.03
N PHE A 58 15.87 10.99 1.81
CA PHE A 58 15.89 9.88 0.87
C PHE A 58 15.04 10.26 -0.34
N VAL A 59 15.66 10.25 -1.52
CA VAL A 59 14.98 10.55 -2.79
C VAL A 59 14.91 9.27 -3.62
N GLY A 60 13.74 8.93 -4.08
CA GLY A 60 13.48 7.75 -4.89
C GLY A 60 12.45 8.05 -5.97
N ASN A 61 12.46 7.27 -7.03
CA ASN A 61 11.52 7.38 -8.14
C ASN A 61 10.38 6.38 -7.96
N LEU A 62 9.16 6.88 -8.08
CA LEU A 62 7.94 6.09 -8.19
C LEU A 62 7.41 6.18 -9.62
N ASP A 63 6.99 5.07 -10.20
CA ASP A 63 6.22 5.12 -11.43
C ASP A 63 4.85 5.72 -11.15
N VAL A 64 4.42 6.62 -12.02
CA VAL A 64 3.18 7.38 -11.86
C VAL A 64 2.28 7.10 -13.05
N GLN A 65 1.01 6.82 -12.79
CA GLN A 65 -0.03 6.72 -13.80
C GLN A 65 -1.00 7.90 -13.67
N GLY A 66 -0.94 8.84 -14.62
CA GLY A 66 -1.61 10.14 -14.45
C GLY A 66 -0.94 10.95 -13.34
N ASN A 67 -1.69 11.29 -12.29
CA ASN A 67 -1.21 12.04 -11.13
C ASN A 67 -1.16 11.16 -9.85
N LEU A 68 -1.16 9.83 -9.99
CA LEU A 68 -1.20 8.89 -8.88
C LEU A 68 -0.02 7.90 -8.98
N PRO A 69 0.50 7.39 -7.87
CA PRO A 69 1.42 6.27 -7.88
C PRO A 69 0.83 5.08 -8.65
N HIS A 70 1.67 4.38 -9.41
CA HIS A 70 1.25 3.21 -10.17
C HIS A 70 0.76 2.11 -9.21
N GLU A 71 -0.34 1.45 -9.57
CA GLU A 71 -1.00 0.41 -8.78
C GLU A 71 -0.15 -0.83 -8.46
N LYS A 72 1.00 -1.00 -9.14
CA LYS A 72 1.94 -2.07 -8.83
C LYS A 72 2.53 -1.97 -7.43
N TYR A 73 2.53 -0.78 -6.82
CA TYR A 73 3.07 -0.58 -5.47
C TYR A 73 2.01 -0.89 -4.42
N TYR A 74 2.30 -1.85 -3.56
CA TYR A 74 1.45 -2.13 -2.39
C TYR A 74 1.56 -1.02 -1.34
N HIS A 75 2.77 -0.45 -1.19
CA HIS A 75 3.02 0.72 -0.34
C HIS A 75 4.09 1.63 -0.97
N LEU A 76 4.09 2.91 -0.59
CA LEU A 76 4.95 3.93 -1.19
C LEU A 76 6.44 3.84 -0.81
N PHE A 77 6.81 2.93 0.08
CA PHE A 77 8.20 2.64 0.43
C PHE A 77 8.83 1.48 -0.38
N GLU A 78 8.07 0.80 -1.23
CA GLU A 78 8.60 -0.30 -2.07
C GLU A 78 9.80 0.09 -2.95
N PRO A 79 9.91 1.34 -3.48
CA PRO A 79 11.10 1.73 -4.22
C PRO A 79 12.38 1.83 -3.40
N LEU A 80 12.30 1.79 -2.06
CA LEU A 80 13.50 1.69 -1.23
C LEU A 80 14.10 0.28 -1.34
N PRO A 81 15.44 0.12 -1.22
CA PRO A 81 16.07 -1.19 -1.14
C PRO A 81 15.46 -2.04 -0.01
N ASP A 82 15.34 -3.35 -0.21
CA ASP A 82 14.71 -4.29 0.73
C ASP A 82 15.25 -4.16 2.15
N PHE A 83 16.56 -3.95 2.31
CA PHE A 83 17.16 -3.81 3.63
C PHE A 83 16.73 -2.54 4.39
N LEU A 84 16.16 -1.52 3.71
CA LEU A 84 15.56 -0.33 4.32
C LEU A 84 14.06 -0.48 4.60
N GLN A 85 13.42 -1.47 4.03
CA GLN A 85 11.98 -1.72 4.24
C GLN A 85 11.66 -2.36 5.61
N VAL A 86 12.61 -2.26 6.54
CA VAL A 86 12.41 -2.71 7.93
C VAL A 86 11.51 -1.70 8.67
N ILE A 87 10.41 -2.19 9.24
CA ILE A 87 9.41 -1.39 9.98
C ILE A 87 10.06 -0.42 10.96
N ALA A 88 11.01 -0.91 11.76
CA ALA A 88 11.70 -0.08 12.75
C ALA A 88 12.50 1.07 12.14
N PHE A 89 12.94 0.97 10.88
CA PHE A 89 13.58 2.06 10.14
C PHE A 89 12.53 3.02 9.59
N LEU A 90 11.51 2.49 8.91
CA LEU A 90 10.45 3.28 8.28
C LEU A 90 9.68 4.13 9.30
N ASP A 91 9.42 3.61 10.49
CA ASP A 91 8.72 4.34 11.56
C ASP A 91 9.54 5.53 12.11
N ARG A 92 10.84 5.60 11.83
CA ARG A 92 11.69 6.75 12.18
C ARG A 92 11.71 7.84 11.11
N ILE A 93 11.10 7.61 9.95
CA ILE A 93 10.93 8.64 8.91
C ILE A 93 9.91 9.66 9.42
N HIS A 94 10.30 10.92 9.50
CA HIS A 94 9.44 11.96 10.07
C HIS A 94 8.34 12.41 9.11
N ALA A 95 8.65 12.49 7.82
CA ALA A 95 7.77 13.05 6.81
C ALA A 95 7.94 12.30 5.49
N TYR A 96 6.84 12.13 4.75
CA TYR A 96 6.82 11.66 3.38
C TYR A 96 6.28 12.78 2.49
N LEU A 97 7.08 13.22 1.53
CA LEU A 97 6.70 14.27 0.58
C LEU A 97 6.38 13.62 -0.77
N PRO A 98 5.13 13.72 -1.26
CA PRO A 98 4.71 13.12 -2.51
C PRO A 98 5.24 13.91 -3.71
N GLY A 99 6.29 13.42 -4.36
CA GLY A 99 6.92 14.09 -5.50
C GLY A 99 5.99 14.28 -6.71
N TRP A 100 4.98 13.42 -6.87
CA TRP A 100 3.99 13.53 -7.95
C TRP A 100 3.01 14.69 -7.78
N GLU A 101 2.87 15.24 -6.59
CA GLU A 101 2.05 16.44 -6.31
C GLU A 101 2.84 17.74 -6.53
N ILE A 102 4.18 17.66 -6.62
CA ILE A 102 5.03 18.82 -6.86
C ILE A 102 4.97 19.20 -8.34
N PRO A 103 4.63 20.45 -8.68
CA PRO A 103 4.60 20.90 -10.07
C PRO A 103 5.97 20.73 -10.75
N LYS A 104 5.98 20.24 -11.98
CA LYS A 104 7.20 20.14 -12.77
C LYS A 104 7.78 21.53 -13.02
N LEU A 105 9.10 21.66 -12.84
CA LEU A 105 9.80 22.89 -13.15
C LEU A 105 9.71 23.19 -14.66
N THR A 106 9.31 24.41 -14.97
CA THR A 106 9.26 24.96 -16.33
C THR A 106 10.16 26.17 -16.41
N PRO A 107 10.51 26.68 -17.60
CA PRO A 107 11.27 27.92 -17.71
C PRO A 107 10.63 29.10 -16.96
N ASN A 108 9.30 29.12 -16.82
CA ASN A 108 8.58 30.16 -16.07
C ASN A 108 8.63 29.97 -14.53
N SER A 109 9.16 28.85 -14.05
CA SER A 109 9.33 28.61 -12.61
C SER A 109 10.55 29.32 -12.02
N TYR A 110 11.43 29.86 -12.87
CA TYR A 110 12.62 30.60 -12.42
C TYR A 110 12.28 32.08 -12.30
N SER A 111 12.60 32.65 -11.13
CA SER A 111 12.51 34.10 -10.93
C SER A 111 13.59 34.82 -11.71
N SER A 112 13.24 35.95 -12.31
CA SER A 112 14.19 36.92 -12.88
C SER A 112 14.59 38.01 -11.88
N ASP A 113 14.01 37.97 -10.67
CA ASP A 113 14.25 38.96 -9.62
C ASP A 113 15.50 38.64 -8.80
N TYR A 114 15.94 39.62 -8.03
CA TYR A 114 17.06 39.45 -7.12
C TYR A 114 16.68 38.53 -5.95
N GLY A 115 17.60 37.62 -5.60
CA GLY A 115 17.48 36.75 -4.43
C GLY A 115 18.57 37.02 -3.40
N PHE A 116 18.52 36.35 -2.27
CA PHE A 116 19.60 36.38 -1.30
C PHE A 116 20.85 35.67 -1.85
N ILE A 117 22.03 36.20 -1.49
CA ILE A 117 23.28 35.48 -1.70
C ILE A 117 23.23 34.17 -0.88
N THR A 118 23.58 33.05 -1.51
CA THR A 118 23.49 31.72 -0.91
C THR A 118 24.18 31.62 0.46
N ASP A 119 25.39 32.19 0.59
CA ASP A 119 26.13 32.14 1.85
C ASP A 119 25.37 32.88 2.98
N PHE A 120 24.80 34.04 2.68
CA PHE A 120 24.02 34.81 3.66
C PHE A 120 22.73 34.05 4.04
N PHE A 121 22.09 33.42 3.08
CA PHE A 121 20.92 32.59 3.35
C PHE A 121 21.25 31.39 4.24
N CYS A 122 22.39 30.73 4.01
CA CYS A 122 22.86 29.63 4.85
C CYS A 122 23.08 30.07 6.32
N GLU A 123 23.71 31.25 6.53
CA GLU A 123 23.88 31.79 7.90
C GLU A 123 22.54 32.06 8.59
N ILE A 124 21.55 32.61 7.88
CA ILE A 124 20.20 32.76 8.42
C ILE A 124 19.62 31.40 8.84
N MET A 125 19.77 30.38 8.01
CA MET A 125 19.28 29.03 8.32
C MET A 125 19.97 28.46 9.57
N HIS A 126 21.27 28.69 9.74
CA HIS A 126 22.03 28.26 10.92
C HIS A 126 21.51 28.95 12.20
N GLU A 127 21.23 30.25 12.15
CA GLU A 127 20.69 30.97 13.31
C GLU A 127 19.24 30.52 13.64
N LEU A 128 18.37 30.37 12.64
CA LEU A 128 17.01 29.83 12.83
C LEU A 128 17.03 28.42 13.45
N ARG A 129 18.02 27.61 13.12
CA ARG A 129 18.15 26.27 13.68
C ARG A 129 18.30 26.25 15.20
N ARG A 130 18.91 27.29 15.79
CA ARG A 130 19.13 27.41 17.24
C ARG A 130 17.88 27.87 18.01
N MET A 131 16.90 28.42 17.31
CA MET A 131 15.68 28.88 17.96
C MET A 131 14.82 27.71 18.44
N ASP A 132 14.11 27.88 19.56
CA ASP A 132 13.08 26.94 20.04
C ASP A 132 11.72 27.64 20.08
N LEU A 133 10.85 27.28 19.13
CA LEU A 133 9.48 27.75 19.06
C LEU A 133 8.45 26.71 19.58
N LEU A 134 8.91 25.53 20.02
CA LEU A 134 8.03 24.44 20.44
C LEU A 134 7.33 24.69 21.78
N ALA A 135 7.90 25.52 22.64
CA ALA A 135 7.26 25.91 23.91
C ALA A 135 5.89 26.58 23.68
N SER A 136 5.83 27.50 22.70
CA SER A 136 4.59 28.16 22.29
C SER A 136 3.56 27.15 21.74
N VAL A 137 4.01 26.18 20.93
CA VAL A 137 3.12 25.13 20.39
C VAL A 137 2.50 24.30 21.51
N ARG A 138 3.33 23.79 22.43
CA ARG A 138 2.89 22.89 23.51
C ARG A 138 1.91 23.53 24.48
N SER A 139 2.00 24.83 24.70
CA SER A 139 1.07 25.54 25.59
C SER A 139 -0.31 25.78 24.97
N ARG A 140 -0.37 25.82 23.62
CA ARG A 140 -1.58 26.19 22.87
C ARG A 140 -2.30 25.02 22.26
N PHE A 141 -1.59 23.92 21.93
CA PHE A 141 -2.09 22.78 21.17
C PHE A 141 -1.70 21.44 21.78
N ALA A 142 -2.60 20.47 21.63
CA ALA A 142 -2.36 19.07 21.92
C ALA A 142 -2.47 18.24 20.61
N LEU A 143 -1.55 17.29 20.41
CA LEU A 143 -1.66 16.31 19.34
C LEU A 143 -2.69 15.25 19.76
N ILE A 144 -3.58 14.87 18.86
CA ILE A 144 -4.66 13.91 19.11
C ILE A 144 -4.75 12.86 18.01
N ASP A 145 -5.22 11.66 18.37
CA ASP A 145 -5.74 10.68 17.41
C ASP A 145 -7.25 10.89 17.29
N VAL A 146 -7.69 11.46 16.17
CA VAL A 146 -9.11 11.73 15.88
C VAL A 146 -9.91 10.44 15.71
N ALA A 147 -9.26 9.35 15.25
CA ALA A 147 -9.90 8.05 15.11
C ALA A 147 -10.08 7.32 16.45
N LYS A 148 -9.39 7.77 17.49
CA LYS A 148 -9.44 7.20 18.86
C LYS A 148 -9.10 5.70 18.87
N THR A 149 -8.05 5.33 18.15
CA THR A 149 -7.56 3.96 18.10
C THR A 149 -7.03 3.49 19.46
N SER A 150 -6.91 2.18 19.66
CA SER A 150 -6.43 1.61 20.92
C SER A 150 -4.98 1.98 21.25
N GLN A 151 -4.14 2.15 20.22
CA GLN A 151 -2.72 2.47 20.39
C GLN A 151 -2.46 3.97 20.59
N GLY A 152 -3.30 4.83 20.01
CA GLY A 152 -3.12 6.28 20.06
C GLY A 152 -1.83 6.76 19.37
N ILE A 153 -1.41 7.98 19.68
CA ILE A 153 -0.23 8.63 19.10
C ILE A 153 1.04 8.15 19.81
N SER A 154 1.98 7.59 19.06
CA SER A 154 3.28 7.16 19.59
C SER A 154 4.22 8.33 19.88
N GLY A 155 5.24 8.10 20.72
CA GLY A 155 6.31 9.09 20.95
C GLY A 155 7.10 9.44 19.69
N ARG A 156 7.15 8.54 18.68
CA ARG A 156 7.77 8.82 17.38
C ARG A 156 6.92 9.74 16.53
N ASP A 157 5.61 9.56 16.52
CA ASP A 157 4.68 10.45 15.82
C ASP A 157 4.76 11.87 16.39
N GLN A 158 4.72 11.99 17.74
CA GLN A 158 4.87 13.27 18.41
C GLN A 158 6.19 13.96 18.06
N ARG A 159 7.31 13.22 18.09
CA ARG A 159 8.63 13.75 17.73
C ARG A 159 8.68 14.21 16.28
N ALA A 160 8.15 13.42 15.36
CA ALA A 160 8.12 13.73 13.93
C ALA A 160 7.33 15.02 13.67
N ILE A 161 6.09 15.09 14.15
CA ILE A 161 5.22 16.25 13.97
C ILE A 161 5.86 17.51 14.59
N MET A 162 6.32 17.42 15.84
CA MET A 162 6.89 18.58 16.53
C MET A 162 8.18 19.09 15.86
N LYS A 163 9.05 18.21 15.37
CA LYS A 163 10.25 18.63 14.64
C LYS A 163 9.91 19.29 13.30
N THR A 164 8.98 18.72 12.53
CA THR A 164 8.53 19.30 11.28
C THR A 164 7.88 20.65 11.50
N SER A 165 6.97 20.76 12.47
CA SER A 165 6.34 22.03 12.86
C SER A 165 7.36 23.08 13.28
N SER A 166 8.35 22.70 14.09
CA SER A 166 9.42 23.62 14.48
C SER A 166 10.19 24.16 13.28
N GLY A 167 10.49 23.29 12.30
CA GLY A 167 11.16 23.70 11.06
C GLY A 167 10.31 24.69 10.26
N LEU A 168 9.05 24.38 10.04
CA LEU A 168 8.12 25.23 9.30
C LEU A 168 7.90 26.58 9.98
N LEU A 169 7.70 26.59 11.32
CA LEU A 169 7.53 27.82 12.08
C LEU A 169 8.75 28.74 11.98
N LYS A 170 9.96 28.20 12.04
CA LYS A 170 11.18 28.97 11.88
C LYS A 170 11.33 29.62 10.51
N LEU A 171 10.85 28.95 9.47
CA LEU A 171 10.87 29.44 8.10
C LEU A 171 9.79 30.49 7.83
N LEU A 172 8.57 30.23 8.31
CA LEU A 172 7.41 31.07 8.04
C LEU A 172 7.28 32.25 9.00
N TYR A 173 7.66 32.04 10.27
CA TYR A 173 7.49 33.02 11.37
C TYR A 173 8.79 33.15 12.18
N PRO A 174 9.89 33.63 11.57
CA PRO A 174 11.20 33.69 12.22
C PRO A 174 11.26 34.63 13.43
N ASP A 175 10.32 35.58 13.55
CA ASP A 175 10.17 36.46 14.71
C ASP A 175 9.39 35.82 15.86
N GLY A 176 8.88 34.58 15.69
CA GLY A 176 8.09 33.86 16.67
C GLY A 176 6.66 34.37 16.87
N ARG A 177 6.23 35.35 16.07
CA ARG A 177 4.86 35.89 16.14
C ARG A 177 3.95 35.07 15.24
N VAL A 178 3.13 34.22 15.84
CA VAL A 178 2.22 33.32 15.13
C VAL A 178 0.86 33.30 15.80
N THR A 179 -0.18 33.49 15.00
CA THR A 179 -1.58 33.38 15.42
C THR A 179 -2.00 31.92 15.65
N ASP A 180 -3.16 31.69 16.25
CA ASP A 180 -3.66 30.31 16.42
C ASP A 180 -4.02 29.66 15.07
N ASP A 181 -4.52 30.42 14.10
CA ASP A 181 -4.87 29.91 12.77
C ASP A 181 -3.61 29.50 11.99
N GLU A 182 -2.59 30.35 11.94
CA GLU A 182 -1.30 30.07 11.30
C GLU A 182 -0.58 28.87 11.94
N LEU A 183 -0.67 28.77 13.27
CA LEU A 183 -0.11 27.64 14.00
C LEU A 183 -0.90 26.34 13.73
N THR A 184 -2.23 26.44 13.62
CA THR A 184 -3.10 25.32 13.24
C THR A 184 -2.73 24.81 11.84
N GLU A 185 -2.60 25.69 10.86
CA GLU A 185 -2.22 25.34 9.49
C GLU A 185 -0.83 24.65 9.45
N THR A 186 0.16 25.21 10.13
CA THR A 186 1.51 24.65 10.22
C THR A 186 1.52 23.27 10.86
N LEU A 187 0.75 23.07 11.92
CA LEU A 187 0.61 21.78 12.60
C LEU A 187 -0.13 20.75 11.75
N LEU A 188 -1.18 21.17 11.05
CA LEU A 188 -1.92 20.27 10.15
C LEU A 188 -1.05 19.78 9.00
N LEU A 189 -0.24 20.63 8.39
CA LEU A 189 0.73 20.22 7.36
C LEU A 189 1.75 19.22 7.93
N SER A 190 2.23 19.46 9.17
CA SER A 190 3.15 18.53 9.83
C SER A 190 2.49 17.18 10.16
N CYS A 191 1.22 17.20 10.57
CA CYS A 191 0.42 15.99 10.78
C CYS A 191 0.20 15.25 9.46
N GLU A 192 -0.09 15.95 8.36
CA GLU A 192 -0.27 15.37 7.02
C GLU A 192 0.96 14.61 6.57
N LEU A 193 2.13 15.24 6.60
CA LEU A 193 3.39 14.62 6.19
C LEU A 193 3.72 13.36 7.00
N ARG A 194 3.43 13.35 8.31
CA ARG A 194 3.60 12.16 9.16
C ARG A 194 2.48 11.14 8.96
N GLN A 195 1.24 11.57 8.69
CA GLN A 195 0.11 10.68 8.40
C GLN A 195 0.41 9.81 7.18
N ARG A 196 1.05 10.36 6.14
CA ARG A 196 1.49 9.60 4.95
C ARG A 196 2.40 8.43 5.34
N VAL A 197 3.35 8.64 6.24
CA VAL A 197 4.20 7.57 6.78
C VAL A 197 3.37 6.54 7.56
N ARG A 198 2.45 6.99 8.43
CA ARG A 198 1.61 6.09 9.24
C ARG A 198 0.68 5.23 8.39
N GLU A 199 0.11 5.76 7.31
CA GLU A 199 -0.70 4.97 6.37
C GLU A 199 0.13 3.84 5.75
N GLN A 200 1.39 4.11 5.36
CA GLN A 200 2.25 3.07 4.80
C GLN A 200 2.64 2.01 5.85
N LEU A 201 2.94 2.42 7.08
CA LEU A 201 3.22 1.48 8.17
C LEU A 201 2.02 0.59 8.48
N HIS A 202 0.80 1.15 8.46
CA HIS A 202 -0.43 0.36 8.58
C HIS A 202 -0.59 -0.65 7.44
N LEU A 203 -0.29 -0.26 6.19
CA LEU A 203 -0.33 -1.19 5.05
C LEU A 203 0.66 -2.35 5.21
N ILE A 204 1.89 -2.05 5.64
CA ILE A 204 2.96 -3.05 5.79
C ILE A 204 2.71 -3.97 6.99
N ALA A 205 2.27 -3.42 8.13
CA ALA A 205 2.10 -4.14 9.37
C ALA A 205 0.81 -3.74 10.12
N PRO A 206 -0.37 -4.09 9.58
CA PRO A 206 -1.67 -3.67 10.15
C PRO A 206 -1.93 -4.24 11.56
N GLY A 207 -1.24 -5.34 11.94
CA GLY A 207 -1.31 -5.89 13.30
C GLY A 207 -0.46 -5.14 14.33
N GLU A 208 0.50 -4.34 13.89
CA GLU A 208 1.40 -3.55 14.75
C GLU A 208 1.03 -2.07 14.75
N TYR A 209 0.45 -1.56 13.66
CA TYR A 209 0.12 -0.15 13.48
C TYR A 209 -1.37 0.01 13.18
N ASP A 210 -2.14 0.50 14.16
CA ASP A 210 -3.53 0.88 13.97
C ASP A 210 -3.65 1.99 12.91
N ARG A 211 -4.79 2.03 12.20
CA ARG A 211 -5.12 3.10 11.26
C ARG A 211 -5.56 4.35 12.03
N LEU A 212 -4.63 4.99 12.71
CA LEU A 212 -4.88 6.23 13.44
C LEU A 212 -5.03 7.43 12.48
N LYS A 213 -5.71 8.49 12.96
CA LYS A 213 -5.85 9.76 12.25
C LYS A 213 -5.24 10.88 13.09
N LEU A 214 -4.04 11.31 12.68
CA LEU A 214 -3.32 12.40 13.34
C LEU A 214 -4.08 13.70 13.23
N GLY A 215 -4.12 14.45 14.32
CA GLY A 215 -4.77 15.76 14.36
C GLY A 215 -4.28 16.60 15.52
N VAL A 216 -4.85 17.77 15.64
CA VAL A 216 -4.55 18.75 16.68
C VAL A 216 -5.81 19.24 17.36
N ARG A 217 -5.68 19.58 18.66
CA ARG A 217 -6.72 20.20 19.45
C ARG A 217 -6.21 21.51 20.01
N ILE A 218 -6.94 22.59 19.84
CA ILE A 218 -6.65 23.86 20.51
C ILE A 218 -6.99 23.70 21.99
N THR A 219 -6.03 23.92 22.88
CA THR A 219 -6.18 23.69 24.31
C THR A 219 -7.23 24.62 24.93
N ALA A 220 -7.31 25.88 24.48
CA ALA A 220 -8.21 26.88 25.01
C ALA A 220 -9.68 26.67 24.64
N THR A 221 -9.97 26.22 23.42
CA THR A 221 -11.33 26.06 22.88
C THR A 221 -11.82 24.62 22.85
N GLY A 222 -10.89 23.64 22.90
CA GLY A 222 -11.18 22.23 22.70
C GLY A 222 -11.49 21.85 21.24
N GLN A 223 -11.41 22.79 20.31
CA GLN A 223 -11.67 22.54 18.89
C GLN A 223 -10.61 21.61 18.30
N GLU A 224 -11.06 20.62 17.52
CA GLU A 224 -10.22 19.59 16.93
C GLU A 224 -10.14 19.75 15.40
N PHE A 225 -8.95 19.53 14.86
CA PHE A 225 -8.67 19.58 13.43
C PHE A 225 -7.83 18.36 13.03
N ALA A 226 -8.04 17.87 11.82
CA ALA A 226 -7.21 16.84 11.22
C ALA A 226 -6.94 17.15 9.75
N PRO A 227 -5.77 16.78 9.21
CA PRO A 227 -5.50 16.93 7.81
C PRO A 227 -6.42 16.01 6.99
N VAL A 228 -6.75 16.47 5.79
CA VAL A 228 -7.42 15.66 4.78
C VAL A 228 -6.33 15.20 3.81
N LEU A 229 -6.01 13.90 3.84
CA LEU A 229 -5.11 13.35 2.83
C LEU A 229 -5.83 13.30 1.49
N PRO A 230 -5.23 13.79 0.41
CA PRO A 230 -5.74 13.56 -0.92
C PRO A 230 -5.90 12.06 -1.20
N ASP A 231 -6.93 11.67 -1.93
CA ASP A 231 -7.10 10.26 -2.36
C ASP A 231 -5.92 9.77 -3.22
N ALA A 232 -5.15 10.71 -3.76
CA ALA A 232 -3.92 10.48 -4.51
C ALA A 232 -2.81 9.76 -3.73
N ASP A 233 -2.81 9.82 -2.40
CA ASP A 233 -1.84 9.12 -1.55
C ASP A 233 -2.15 7.63 -1.37
N ARG A 234 -3.31 7.22 -1.81
CA ARG A 234 -3.69 5.81 -1.74
C ARG A 234 -3.20 5.12 -2.99
N VAL A 235 -2.39 4.09 -2.83
CA VAL A 235 -2.21 3.08 -3.88
C VAL A 235 -3.62 2.68 -4.32
N GLN A 236 -3.92 2.79 -5.60
CA GLN A 236 -5.26 2.55 -6.12
C GLN A 236 -5.63 1.10 -5.82
N LYS A 237 -6.46 0.88 -4.81
CA LYS A 237 -6.96 -0.46 -4.50
C LYS A 237 -7.98 -0.83 -5.57
N VAL A 238 -7.91 -2.07 -6.04
CA VAL A 238 -8.97 -2.65 -6.87
C VAL A 238 -10.27 -2.56 -6.08
N ALA A 239 -11.21 -1.77 -6.56
CA ALA A 239 -12.52 -1.66 -5.93
C ALA A 239 -13.29 -2.98 -6.11
N LEU A 240 -13.94 -3.45 -5.05
CA LEU A 240 -14.89 -4.56 -5.18
C LEU A 240 -16.08 -4.10 -6.02
N PRO A 241 -16.72 -5.02 -6.79
CA PRO A 241 -17.97 -4.71 -7.48
C PRO A 241 -19.01 -4.15 -6.50
N ALA A 242 -19.69 -3.07 -6.87
CA ALA A 242 -20.69 -2.44 -5.99
C ALA A 242 -21.91 -3.35 -5.76
N GLU A 243 -22.27 -4.12 -6.79
CA GLU A 243 -23.42 -5.04 -6.78
C GLU A 243 -23.02 -6.39 -7.38
N PRO A 244 -23.74 -7.49 -7.05
CA PRO A 244 -23.55 -8.76 -7.73
C PRO A 244 -23.75 -8.63 -9.23
N SER A 245 -22.82 -9.16 -10.01
CA SER A 245 -22.81 -8.99 -11.47
C SER A 245 -22.53 -10.31 -12.19
N ILE A 246 -23.03 -10.44 -13.43
CA ILE A 246 -22.81 -11.62 -14.26
C ILE A 246 -21.39 -11.56 -14.84
N GLY A 247 -20.60 -12.61 -14.62
CA GLY A 247 -19.26 -12.73 -15.16
C GLY A 247 -18.19 -11.86 -14.48
N GLU A 248 -18.55 -11.07 -13.48
CA GLU A 248 -17.61 -10.24 -12.72
C GLU A 248 -17.21 -10.95 -11.43
N ILE A 249 -15.91 -11.13 -11.21
CA ILE A 249 -15.44 -11.98 -10.12
C ILE A 249 -14.06 -11.56 -9.59
N ILE A 250 -13.86 -11.80 -8.30
CA ILE A 250 -12.64 -11.48 -7.59
C ILE A 250 -11.82 -12.74 -7.31
N GLY A 251 -10.60 -12.75 -7.83
CA GLY A 251 -9.55 -13.71 -7.50
C GLY A 251 -8.52 -13.11 -6.56
N LEU A 252 -7.70 -13.96 -5.96
CA LEU A 252 -6.59 -13.58 -5.09
C LEU A 252 -5.27 -14.11 -5.67
N ALA A 253 -4.27 -13.24 -5.74
CA ALA A 253 -2.93 -13.59 -6.20
C ALA A 253 -1.86 -13.11 -5.22
N VAL A 254 -0.61 -13.44 -5.53
CA VAL A 254 0.57 -12.94 -4.83
C VAL A 254 1.50 -12.37 -5.90
N ASP A 255 2.05 -11.20 -5.64
CA ASP A 255 3.13 -10.58 -6.40
C ASP A 255 4.31 -10.34 -5.45
N GLY A 256 5.41 -11.07 -5.66
CA GLY A 256 6.51 -11.11 -4.69
C GLY A 256 6.02 -11.58 -3.32
N ASP A 257 6.22 -10.77 -2.30
CA ASP A 257 5.81 -11.04 -0.91
C ASP A 257 4.42 -10.46 -0.54
N HIS A 258 3.71 -9.87 -1.52
CA HIS A 258 2.45 -9.17 -1.29
C HIS A 258 1.25 -9.87 -1.92
N GLY A 259 0.14 -9.89 -1.20
CA GLY A 259 -1.14 -10.34 -1.74
C GLY A 259 -1.79 -9.23 -2.57
N CYS A 260 -2.47 -9.61 -3.64
CA CYS A 260 -3.23 -8.68 -4.46
C CYS A 260 -4.60 -9.24 -4.86
N ILE A 261 -5.53 -8.33 -5.10
CA ILE A 261 -6.85 -8.61 -5.66
C ILE A 261 -6.72 -8.65 -7.18
N LEU A 262 -7.25 -9.68 -7.79
CA LEU A 262 -7.44 -9.77 -9.24
C LEU A 262 -8.92 -9.67 -9.57
N HIS A 263 -9.29 -8.65 -10.31
CA HIS A 263 -10.63 -8.46 -10.82
C HIS A 263 -10.71 -8.99 -12.24
N PHE A 264 -11.67 -9.88 -12.49
CA PHE A 264 -11.93 -10.48 -13.79
C PHE A 264 -13.34 -10.16 -14.26
N GLU A 265 -13.44 -9.91 -15.55
CA GLU A 265 -14.73 -9.78 -16.24
C GLU A 265 -14.81 -10.85 -17.33
N MET A 266 -15.94 -11.56 -17.39
CA MET A 266 -16.17 -12.61 -18.36
C MET A 266 -17.48 -12.42 -19.08
N GLN A 267 -17.45 -12.61 -20.38
CA GLN A 267 -18.62 -12.44 -21.23
C GLN A 267 -18.75 -13.60 -22.21
N ALA A 268 -19.93 -14.21 -22.25
CA ALA A 268 -20.28 -15.23 -23.25
C ALA A 268 -21.06 -14.58 -24.39
N THR A 269 -20.61 -14.78 -25.62
CA THR A 269 -21.26 -14.28 -26.84
C THR A 269 -21.41 -15.40 -27.85
N LYS A 270 -22.43 -15.33 -28.74
CA LYS A 270 -22.55 -16.31 -29.83
C LYS A 270 -21.27 -16.34 -30.66
N GLY A 271 -20.73 -17.51 -30.91
CA GLY A 271 -19.44 -17.66 -31.57
C GLY A 271 -19.15 -19.09 -31.97
N SER A 272 -17.86 -19.45 -31.99
CA SER A 272 -17.34 -20.74 -32.48
C SER A 272 -16.61 -21.56 -31.40
N GLY A 273 -16.81 -21.25 -30.13
CA GLY A 273 -16.22 -21.98 -29.00
C GLY A 273 -14.85 -21.51 -28.56
N ARG A 274 -14.45 -20.32 -28.94
CA ARG A 274 -13.12 -19.79 -28.58
C ARG A 274 -13.14 -19.23 -27.16
N ILE A 275 -12.05 -19.48 -26.44
CA ILE A 275 -11.72 -18.74 -25.22
C ILE A 275 -10.78 -17.61 -25.63
N VAL A 276 -11.14 -16.37 -25.27
CA VAL A 276 -10.41 -15.15 -25.65
C VAL A 276 -9.85 -14.48 -24.40
N PRO A 277 -8.63 -14.83 -23.97
CA PRO A 277 -7.99 -14.20 -22.82
C PRO A 277 -7.49 -12.78 -23.17
N LEU A 278 -7.83 -11.80 -22.36
CA LEU A 278 -7.50 -10.37 -22.50
C LEU A 278 -6.83 -9.85 -21.21
N GLY A 279 -6.08 -8.75 -21.30
CA GLY A 279 -5.50 -8.10 -20.11
C GLY A 279 -4.17 -8.68 -19.65
N SER A 280 -3.23 -8.94 -20.60
CA SER A 280 -1.87 -9.42 -20.33
C SER A 280 -1.79 -10.75 -19.57
N ILE A 281 -2.77 -11.64 -19.80
CA ILE A 281 -2.83 -12.99 -19.22
C ILE A 281 -1.70 -13.83 -19.81
N GLN A 282 -0.83 -14.36 -18.95
CA GLN A 282 0.35 -15.16 -19.29
C GLN A 282 0.01 -16.65 -19.44
N LYS A 283 1.01 -17.46 -19.78
CA LYS A 283 0.84 -18.86 -20.21
C LYS A 283 0.15 -19.74 -19.16
N VAL A 284 0.61 -19.75 -17.91
CA VAL A 284 0.07 -20.64 -16.87
C VAL A 284 -1.39 -20.28 -16.53
N MET A 285 -1.71 -18.99 -16.49
CA MET A 285 -3.08 -18.56 -16.29
C MET A 285 -3.98 -18.92 -17.48
N ARG A 286 -3.49 -18.88 -18.72
CA ARG A 286 -4.23 -19.39 -19.90
C ARG A 286 -4.52 -20.87 -19.79
N GLU A 287 -3.56 -21.68 -19.37
CA GLU A 287 -3.74 -23.10 -19.13
C GLU A 287 -4.79 -23.35 -18.03
N SER A 288 -4.82 -22.52 -16.99
CA SER A 288 -5.83 -22.57 -15.93
C SER A 288 -7.25 -22.26 -16.45
N ILE A 289 -7.37 -21.26 -17.33
CA ILE A 289 -8.65 -20.96 -18.02
C ILE A 289 -9.12 -22.15 -18.86
N GLU A 290 -8.22 -22.78 -19.63
CA GLU A 290 -8.55 -23.96 -20.44
C GLU A 290 -8.91 -25.17 -19.57
N ALA A 291 -8.24 -25.40 -18.45
CA ALA A 291 -8.59 -26.46 -17.50
C ALA A 291 -10.02 -26.27 -16.94
N ALA A 292 -10.38 -25.04 -16.56
CA ALA A 292 -11.71 -24.68 -16.14
C ALA A 292 -12.76 -24.94 -17.26
N ALA A 293 -12.47 -24.51 -18.48
CA ALA A 293 -13.34 -24.71 -19.62
C ALA A 293 -13.53 -26.18 -19.98
N GLN A 294 -12.48 -27.01 -19.87
CA GLN A 294 -12.57 -28.47 -20.08
C GLN A 294 -13.44 -29.14 -19.00
N TYR A 295 -13.30 -28.76 -17.73
CA TYR A 295 -14.16 -29.24 -16.67
C TYR A 295 -15.65 -28.90 -16.96
N ILE A 296 -15.93 -27.65 -17.30
CA ILE A 296 -17.30 -27.20 -17.62
C ILE A 296 -17.88 -27.99 -18.81
N LYS A 297 -17.06 -28.23 -19.84
CA LYS A 297 -17.47 -29.04 -20.99
C LYS A 297 -17.81 -30.48 -20.59
N ALA A 298 -16.97 -31.09 -19.77
CA ALA A 298 -17.15 -32.46 -19.32
C ALA A 298 -18.35 -32.64 -18.40
N LYS A 299 -18.74 -31.58 -17.66
CA LYS A 299 -19.83 -31.56 -16.68
C LYS A 299 -21.01 -30.69 -17.08
N SER A 300 -21.15 -30.37 -18.37
CA SER A 300 -22.16 -29.46 -18.88
C SER A 300 -23.56 -29.83 -18.44
N ASP A 301 -23.97 -31.12 -18.52
CA ASP A 301 -25.29 -31.61 -18.12
C ASP A 301 -25.55 -31.41 -16.61
N GLU A 302 -24.57 -31.75 -15.77
CA GLU A 302 -24.64 -31.56 -14.32
C GLU A 302 -24.72 -30.08 -13.92
N LEU A 303 -24.08 -29.21 -14.71
CA LEU A 303 -24.09 -27.76 -14.49
C LEU A 303 -25.32 -27.07 -15.12
N GLY A 304 -26.13 -27.78 -15.89
CA GLY A 304 -27.27 -27.21 -16.63
C GLY A 304 -26.82 -26.22 -17.72
N ILE A 305 -25.70 -26.50 -18.37
CA ILE A 305 -25.16 -25.76 -19.50
C ILE A 305 -25.28 -26.62 -20.75
N SER A 306 -25.62 -26.04 -21.92
CA SER A 306 -25.71 -26.77 -23.17
C SER A 306 -24.40 -27.52 -23.47
N ALA A 307 -24.46 -28.81 -23.81
CA ALA A 307 -23.29 -29.64 -24.08
C ALA A 307 -22.44 -29.12 -25.26
N ASP A 308 -23.07 -28.40 -26.17
CA ASP A 308 -22.47 -27.80 -27.36
C ASP A 308 -22.06 -26.32 -27.19
N TRP A 309 -21.97 -25.82 -25.93
CA TRP A 309 -21.61 -24.43 -25.68
C TRP A 309 -20.27 -24.04 -26.32
N ARG A 310 -19.32 -24.93 -26.34
CA ARG A 310 -18.01 -24.72 -27.02
C ARG A 310 -18.09 -24.73 -28.56
N GLN A 311 -19.25 -24.89 -29.14
CA GLN A 311 -19.47 -24.73 -30.58
C GLN A 311 -20.27 -23.48 -30.90
N ASN A 312 -21.04 -23.00 -29.92
CA ASN A 312 -22.02 -21.93 -30.10
C ASN A 312 -21.71 -20.62 -29.40
N TYR A 313 -20.76 -20.62 -28.44
CA TYR A 313 -20.41 -19.45 -27.66
C TYR A 313 -18.90 -19.25 -27.57
N ASP A 314 -18.43 -18.04 -27.86
CA ASP A 314 -17.10 -17.57 -27.49
C ASP A 314 -17.17 -16.99 -26.07
N VAL A 315 -16.14 -17.21 -25.24
CA VAL A 315 -16.05 -16.66 -23.89
C VAL A 315 -14.82 -15.76 -23.80
N ALA A 316 -15.03 -14.48 -23.66
CA ALA A 316 -13.96 -13.51 -23.35
C ALA A 316 -13.68 -13.52 -21.85
N VAL A 317 -12.38 -13.52 -21.49
CA VAL A 317 -11.90 -13.46 -20.10
C VAL A 317 -10.93 -12.31 -20.02
N LEU A 318 -11.38 -11.19 -19.43
CA LEU A 318 -10.58 -10.00 -19.22
C LEU A 318 -10.06 -10.00 -17.78
N ALA A 319 -8.74 -9.95 -17.61
CA ALA A 319 -8.14 -9.52 -16.35
C ALA A 319 -8.00 -7.99 -16.41
N THR A 320 -8.70 -7.27 -15.54
CA THR A 320 -8.63 -5.81 -15.50
C THR A 320 -7.19 -5.35 -15.18
N PHE A 321 -6.88 -4.05 -15.36
CA PHE A 321 -5.51 -3.53 -15.25
C PHE A 321 -4.54 -4.17 -16.26
N MET A 322 -4.82 -3.97 -17.53
CA MET A 322 -4.17 -4.64 -18.67
C MET A 322 -2.64 -4.47 -18.76
N GLY A 323 -2.10 -3.42 -18.15
CA GLY A 323 -0.67 -3.12 -18.16
C GLY A 323 0.20 -4.05 -17.29
N VAL A 324 -0.41 -4.83 -16.39
CA VAL A 324 0.31 -5.72 -15.47
C VAL A 324 0.17 -7.18 -15.92
N PRO A 325 1.28 -7.90 -16.17
CA PRO A 325 1.22 -9.33 -16.50
C PRO A 325 0.58 -10.16 -15.38
N LYS A 326 -0.38 -11.05 -15.73
CA LYS A 326 -1.05 -11.95 -14.79
C LYS A 326 -0.60 -13.38 -15.05
N GLU A 327 -0.03 -14.00 -14.03
CA GLU A 327 0.53 -15.36 -14.11
C GLU A 327 0.06 -16.19 -12.90
N GLY A 328 0.09 -17.52 -13.03
CA GLY A 328 -0.20 -18.46 -11.96
C GLY A 328 -1.47 -19.27 -12.16
N SER A 329 -1.50 -20.47 -11.55
CA SER A 329 -2.62 -21.43 -11.61
C SER A 329 -3.69 -21.17 -10.53
N SER A 330 -3.42 -20.34 -9.55
CA SER A 330 -4.26 -20.13 -8.35
C SER A 330 -5.61 -19.45 -8.63
N ALA A 331 -5.85 -18.96 -9.84
CA ALA A 331 -7.13 -18.40 -10.27
C ALA A 331 -8.07 -19.44 -10.92
N GLY A 332 -7.72 -20.73 -10.92
CA GLY A 332 -8.48 -21.77 -11.62
C GLY A 332 -9.94 -21.85 -11.22
N ILE A 333 -10.25 -21.81 -9.92
CA ILE A 333 -11.64 -21.81 -9.44
C ILE A 333 -12.37 -20.51 -9.80
N THR A 334 -11.67 -19.38 -9.78
CA THR A 334 -12.19 -18.07 -10.20
C THR A 334 -12.61 -18.14 -11.68
N MET A 335 -11.77 -18.73 -12.54
CA MET A 335 -12.08 -18.89 -13.96
C MET A 335 -13.32 -19.77 -14.17
N ALA A 336 -13.44 -20.88 -13.44
CA ALA A 336 -14.59 -21.78 -13.56
C ALA A 336 -15.90 -21.07 -13.16
N VAL A 337 -15.93 -20.36 -12.05
CA VAL A 337 -17.11 -19.62 -11.58
C VAL A 337 -17.51 -18.53 -12.57
N GLY A 338 -16.57 -17.74 -13.05
CA GLY A 338 -16.83 -16.66 -13.99
C GLY A 338 -17.36 -17.16 -15.34
N ILE A 339 -16.80 -18.25 -15.88
CA ILE A 339 -17.27 -18.88 -17.12
C ILE A 339 -18.69 -19.41 -16.95
N VAL A 340 -18.98 -20.13 -15.85
CA VAL A 340 -20.33 -20.64 -15.55
C VAL A 340 -21.33 -19.50 -15.37
N SER A 341 -20.94 -18.46 -14.64
CA SER A 341 -21.77 -17.25 -14.47
C SER A 341 -22.13 -16.63 -15.81
N ALA A 342 -21.15 -16.39 -16.68
CA ALA A 342 -21.34 -15.79 -18.00
C ALA A 342 -22.21 -16.66 -18.93
N LEU A 343 -22.04 -17.99 -18.91
CA LEU A 343 -22.81 -18.92 -19.75
C LEU A 343 -24.26 -19.10 -19.28
N LYS A 344 -24.49 -19.07 -17.96
CA LYS A 344 -25.83 -19.25 -17.38
C LYS A 344 -26.59 -17.95 -17.14
N GLY A 345 -25.92 -16.79 -17.22
CA GLY A 345 -26.49 -15.50 -16.87
C GLY A 345 -26.83 -15.36 -15.38
N ILE A 346 -26.05 -16.01 -14.50
CA ILE A 346 -26.26 -16.00 -13.04
C ILE A 346 -25.23 -15.08 -12.39
N PRO A 347 -25.67 -14.06 -11.60
CA PRO A 347 -24.72 -13.16 -10.93
C PRO A 347 -23.83 -13.86 -9.93
N VAL A 348 -22.58 -13.36 -9.80
CA VAL A 348 -21.62 -13.74 -8.75
C VAL A 348 -21.78 -12.79 -7.57
N ARG A 349 -21.63 -13.30 -6.35
CA ARG A 349 -21.59 -12.48 -5.14
C ARG A 349 -20.41 -11.50 -5.19
N ASN A 350 -20.65 -10.25 -4.82
CA ASN A 350 -19.66 -9.16 -4.83
C ASN A 350 -18.87 -9.00 -3.52
N ASP A 351 -19.28 -9.69 -2.44
CA ASP A 351 -18.62 -9.68 -1.12
C ASP A 351 -17.63 -10.83 -0.93
N LEU A 352 -17.38 -11.60 -1.99
CA LEU A 352 -16.65 -12.85 -2.01
C LEU A 352 -15.38 -12.74 -2.85
N ALA A 353 -14.27 -13.29 -2.35
CA ALA A 353 -13.08 -13.55 -3.14
C ALA A 353 -12.67 -15.02 -3.04
N MET A 354 -11.87 -15.49 -3.99
CA MET A 354 -11.48 -16.89 -4.01
C MET A 354 -10.07 -17.11 -4.53
N THR A 355 -9.47 -18.22 -4.10
CA THR A 355 -8.20 -18.72 -4.63
C THR A 355 -8.17 -20.23 -4.58
N GLY A 356 -7.63 -20.84 -5.60
CA GLY A 356 -7.49 -22.29 -5.72
C GLY A 356 -7.17 -22.71 -7.14
N GLU A 357 -6.33 -23.73 -7.29
CA GLU A 357 -6.09 -24.38 -8.56
C GLU A 357 -7.17 -25.41 -8.82
N ILE A 358 -7.58 -25.59 -10.09
CA ILE A 358 -8.58 -26.56 -10.50
C ILE A 358 -7.97 -27.67 -11.34
N THR A 359 -8.35 -28.91 -11.05
CA THR A 359 -8.09 -30.04 -11.98
C THR A 359 -9.22 -30.18 -12.98
N ILE A 360 -8.94 -30.80 -14.12
CA ILE A 360 -9.97 -31.14 -15.14
C ILE A 360 -11.06 -32.09 -14.62
N MET A 361 -10.85 -32.71 -13.45
CA MET A 361 -11.82 -33.54 -12.74
C MET A 361 -12.67 -32.75 -11.72
N GLY A 362 -12.40 -31.44 -11.57
CA GLY A 362 -13.13 -30.57 -10.65
C GLY A 362 -12.67 -30.61 -9.20
N LYS A 363 -11.53 -31.21 -8.90
CA LYS A 363 -10.91 -31.14 -7.58
C LYS A 363 -10.18 -29.80 -7.43
N VAL A 364 -10.30 -29.19 -6.25
CA VAL A 364 -9.59 -27.98 -5.90
C VAL A 364 -8.28 -28.35 -5.22
N LEU A 365 -7.16 -27.79 -5.70
CA LEU A 365 -5.83 -28.02 -5.16
C LEU A 365 -5.33 -26.83 -4.36
N PRO A 366 -4.44 -27.07 -3.36
CA PRO A 366 -3.86 -26.03 -2.55
C PRO A 366 -2.96 -25.08 -3.38
N VAL A 367 -2.82 -23.86 -2.88
CA VAL A 367 -2.04 -22.78 -3.51
C VAL A 367 -1.11 -22.15 -2.49
N SER A 368 -0.09 -21.42 -2.95
CA SER A 368 0.85 -20.70 -2.08
C SER A 368 0.35 -19.31 -1.70
N GLY A 369 0.97 -18.72 -0.66
CA GLY A 369 0.79 -17.32 -0.28
C GLY A 369 -0.59 -17.02 0.30
N ILE A 370 -1.16 -17.95 1.06
CA ILE A 370 -2.51 -17.81 1.63
C ILE A 370 -2.63 -16.64 2.59
N GLN A 371 -1.63 -16.41 3.43
CA GLN A 371 -1.68 -15.31 4.40
C GLN A 371 -1.70 -13.95 3.69
N GLN A 372 -0.87 -13.77 2.67
CA GLN A 372 -0.83 -12.57 1.85
C GLN A 372 -2.15 -12.35 1.11
N LYS A 373 -2.71 -13.40 0.52
CA LYS A 373 -3.98 -13.37 -0.20
C LYS A 373 -5.16 -12.98 0.70
N ILE A 374 -5.26 -13.58 1.89
CA ILE A 374 -6.33 -13.25 2.84
C ILE A 374 -6.18 -11.82 3.37
N ARG A 375 -4.93 -11.37 3.60
CA ARG A 375 -4.67 -9.99 3.99
C ARG A 375 -5.13 -9.01 2.92
N ALA A 376 -4.81 -9.26 1.64
CA ALA A 376 -5.29 -8.43 0.53
C ALA A 376 -6.83 -8.41 0.44
N ALA A 377 -7.49 -9.55 0.68
CA ALA A 377 -8.93 -9.63 0.73
C ALA A 377 -9.52 -8.78 1.89
N PHE A 378 -8.92 -8.87 3.09
CA PHE A 378 -9.29 -8.06 4.24
C PHE A 378 -9.15 -6.55 3.95
N ASP A 379 -8.01 -6.14 3.41
CA ASP A 379 -7.71 -4.75 3.07
C ASP A 379 -8.66 -4.17 2.01
N ALA A 380 -9.15 -5.03 1.09
CA ALA A 380 -10.13 -4.66 0.08
C ALA A 380 -11.58 -4.63 0.61
N GLY A 381 -11.82 -5.14 1.83
CA GLY A 381 -13.15 -5.18 2.44
C GLY A 381 -13.99 -6.41 2.06
N VAL A 382 -13.36 -7.46 1.50
CA VAL A 382 -14.00 -8.77 1.22
C VAL A 382 -14.52 -9.36 2.53
N LYS A 383 -15.72 -9.92 2.49
CA LYS A 383 -16.37 -10.51 3.67
C LYS A 383 -16.12 -12.01 3.81
N GLU A 384 -15.94 -12.71 2.69
CA GLU A 384 -15.73 -14.14 2.68
C GLU A 384 -14.67 -14.54 1.65
N VAL A 385 -13.75 -15.43 2.05
CA VAL A 385 -12.72 -16.00 1.16
C VAL A 385 -12.95 -17.50 1.05
N LEU A 386 -13.12 -17.98 -0.19
CA LEU A 386 -13.12 -19.40 -0.52
C LEU A 386 -11.67 -19.86 -0.76
N LEU A 387 -11.23 -20.88 -0.02
CA LEU A 387 -9.87 -21.41 -0.12
C LEU A 387 -9.85 -22.94 0.01
N PRO A 388 -8.84 -23.60 -0.59
CA PRO A 388 -8.70 -25.04 -0.52
C PRO A 388 -8.58 -25.53 0.93
N VAL A 389 -9.19 -26.66 1.26
CA VAL A 389 -9.18 -27.24 2.62
C VAL A 389 -7.75 -27.43 3.14
N ASP A 390 -6.82 -27.81 2.29
CA ASP A 390 -5.42 -28.05 2.65
C ASP A 390 -4.67 -26.76 3.07
N ASN A 391 -5.18 -25.59 2.66
CA ASN A 391 -4.61 -24.29 3.00
C ASN A 391 -5.13 -23.72 4.34
N LEU A 392 -6.11 -24.32 4.96
CA LEU A 392 -6.75 -23.77 6.18
C LEU A 392 -5.76 -23.61 7.34
N LYS A 393 -4.80 -24.54 7.48
CA LYS A 393 -3.77 -24.47 8.53
C LYS A 393 -2.85 -23.26 8.39
N GLU A 394 -2.48 -22.94 7.14
CA GLU A 394 -1.66 -21.76 6.83
C GLU A 394 -2.42 -20.46 7.14
N ALA A 395 -3.71 -20.42 6.83
CA ALA A 395 -4.60 -19.30 7.11
C ALA A 395 -4.75 -19.01 8.61
N GLN A 396 -4.70 -20.03 9.48
CA GLN A 396 -4.78 -19.88 10.95
C GLN A 396 -3.60 -19.10 11.55
N GLY A 397 -2.50 -18.93 10.84
CA GLY A 397 -1.36 -18.11 11.27
C GLY A 397 -1.59 -16.60 11.16
N LEU A 398 -2.75 -16.15 10.68
CA LEU A 398 -3.09 -14.73 10.57
C LEU A 398 -3.51 -14.14 11.93
N PRO A 399 -3.35 -12.80 12.11
CA PRO A 399 -3.84 -12.10 13.28
C PRO A 399 -5.34 -12.26 13.48
N ALA A 400 -5.78 -12.33 14.75
CA ALA A 400 -7.19 -12.55 15.10
C ALA A 400 -8.14 -11.52 14.48
N PHE A 401 -7.76 -10.25 14.42
CA PHE A 401 -8.61 -9.19 13.83
C PHE A 401 -8.93 -9.43 12.35
N ILE A 402 -8.03 -10.09 11.58
CA ILE A 402 -8.30 -10.48 10.19
C ILE A 402 -9.26 -11.66 10.16
N LEU A 403 -9.02 -12.67 11.00
CA LEU A 403 -9.85 -13.88 11.07
C LEU A 403 -11.28 -13.59 11.57
N ASP A 404 -11.45 -12.56 12.39
CA ASP A 404 -12.75 -12.10 12.87
C ASP A 404 -13.51 -11.28 11.80
N ALA A 405 -12.79 -10.60 10.90
CA ALA A 405 -13.37 -9.73 9.89
C ALA A 405 -13.67 -10.44 8.56
N VAL A 406 -12.92 -11.50 8.23
CA VAL A 406 -13.04 -12.24 6.97
C VAL A 406 -13.40 -13.69 7.26
N LYS A 407 -14.59 -14.10 6.83
CA LYS A 407 -15.02 -15.51 6.93
C LYS A 407 -14.20 -16.37 5.97
N LEU A 408 -13.52 -17.39 6.50
CA LEU A 408 -12.77 -18.35 5.70
C LEU A 408 -13.60 -19.61 5.48
N THR A 409 -13.95 -19.86 4.21
CA THR A 409 -14.77 -21.01 3.82
C THR A 409 -13.94 -22.01 3.04
N ARG A 410 -13.81 -23.22 3.59
CA ARG A 410 -13.08 -24.32 2.99
C ARG A 410 -13.83 -24.95 1.82
N ILE A 411 -13.10 -25.27 0.78
CA ILE A 411 -13.63 -25.93 -0.42
C ILE A 411 -12.74 -27.10 -0.86
N GLU A 412 -13.34 -28.12 -1.44
CA GLU A 412 -12.67 -29.30 -1.95
C GLU A 412 -12.97 -29.54 -3.44
N THR A 413 -14.16 -29.08 -3.89
CA THR A 413 -14.63 -29.29 -5.26
C THR A 413 -15.18 -28.01 -5.85
N ILE A 414 -15.12 -27.91 -7.18
CA ILE A 414 -15.67 -26.74 -7.90
C ILE A 414 -17.17 -26.62 -7.75
N THR A 415 -17.90 -27.71 -7.56
CA THR A 415 -19.36 -27.69 -7.32
C THR A 415 -19.68 -26.89 -6.04
N GLN A 416 -18.92 -27.13 -4.96
CA GLN A 416 -19.06 -26.36 -3.73
C GLN A 416 -18.79 -24.86 -3.96
N VAL A 417 -17.76 -24.53 -4.77
CA VAL A 417 -17.44 -23.14 -5.10
C VAL A 417 -18.59 -22.48 -5.85
N LEU A 418 -19.15 -23.14 -6.85
CA LEU A 418 -20.28 -22.65 -7.63
C LEU A 418 -21.54 -22.44 -6.76
N ASP A 419 -21.81 -23.36 -5.84
CA ASP A 419 -22.93 -23.26 -4.92
C ASP A 419 -22.82 -22.07 -3.94
N LEU A 420 -21.61 -21.70 -3.57
CA LEU A 420 -21.33 -20.59 -2.64
C LEU A 420 -21.21 -19.23 -3.34
N ALA A 421 -20.71 -19.22 -4.57
CA ALA A 421 -20.38 -18.01 -5.29
C ALA A 421 -21.51 -17.47 -6.17
N LEU A 422 -22.32 -18.34 -6.75
CA LEU A 422 -23.43 -17.95 -7.61
C LEU A 422 -24.71 -17.68 -6.81
N ILE A 423 -25.37 -16.58 -7.13
CA ILE A 423 -26.65 -16.23 -6.49
C ILE A 423 -27.75 -17.12 -7.12
N LYS A 424 -28.34 -17.97 -6.29
CA LYS A 424 -29.51 -18.77 -6.69
C LYS A 424 -30.77 -17.96 -6.42
N ASP A 425 -31.69 -17.97 -7.40
CA ASP A 425 -33.05 -17.42 -7.24
C ASP A 425 -33.79 -18.05 -6.08
#